data_039869f388384f2f9aad6e8b0c25da50
#
_entry.id   039869f388384f2f9aad6e8b0c25da50
#
_cell.length_a   1.000
_cell.length_b   1.000
_cell.length_c   1.000
_cell.angle_alpha   90.00
_cell.angle_beta   90.00
_cell.angle_gamma   90.00
#
_symmetry.space_group_name_H-M   'P 1'
#
loop_
_entity.id
_entity.type
_entity.pdbx_description
1 polymer ?
#
loop_
_entity_poly.entity_id
_entity_poly.type
_entity_poly.pdbx_seq_one_letter_code
_entity_poly.pdbx_strand_id
1 'polypeptide(L)'
;MTDDEVFRAWLKNEIRTLAGAGTYLAYEARAKNADSRIVDVHVVQQGENGYEKGKVQIIVLPQYDAFDWASIRDIVQNACSDLSFRPVGDFVETRVADTQEWDCPYVCKVSYPARFEPLAPERNNRIKEEYNEYLRQKIGRAFSYADFCARLCEKDADGVYALDAAFYSAHGKNFFNPLPYKPASDAVLSVQYMVFECVYDNVES
;
A
#
# COMPACT_ATOMS: atom_id res chain seq x y z
N MET A 1 -2.38 -15.78 8.46
CA MET A 1 -2.11 -16.51 7.20
C MET A 1 -1.84 -17.97 7.58
N THR A 2 -2.51 -18.94 6.97
CA THR A 2 -2.28 -20.36 7.24
C THR A 2 -1.00 -20.82 6.55
N ASP A 3 -0.35 -21.90 7.05
CA ASP A 3 0.86 -22.48 6.43
C ASP A 3 0.62 -22.87 4.96
N ASP A 4 -0.60 -23.30 4.62
CA ASP A 4 -1.01 -23.61 3.24
C ASP A 4 -1.05 -22.39 2.32
N GLU A 5 -1.50 -21.23 2.81
CA GLU A 5 -1.48 -19.96 2.04
C GLU A 5 -0.06 -19.47 1.79
N VAL A 6 0.82 -19.59 2.78
CA VAL A 6 2.25 -19.28 2.64
C VAL A 6 2.90 -20.16 1.62
N PHE A 7 2.65 -21.48 1.70
CA PHE A 7 3.19 -22.45 0.75
C PHE A 7 2.67 -22.20 -0.68
N ARG A 8 1.38 -21.92 -0.85
CA ARG A 8 0.81 -21.60 -2.17
C ARG A 8 1.37 -20.32 -2.77
N ALA A 9 1.60 -19.29 -1.95
CA ALA A 9 2.23 -18.05 -2.39
C ALA A 9 3.68 -18.29 -2.83
N TRP A 10 4.43 -19.06 -2.05
CA TRP A 10 5.80 -19.46 -2.39
C TRP A 10 5.84 -20.25 -3.70
N LEU A 11 4.97 -21.28 -3.85
CA LEU A 11 4.92 -22.11 -5.06
C LEU A 11 4.60 -21.28 -6.32
N LYS A 12 3.67 -20.32 -6.23
CA LYS A 12 3.37 -19.40 -7.34
C LYS A 12 4.59 -18.56 -7.74
N ASN A 13 5.38 -18.13 -6.77
CA ASN A 13 6.60 -17.36 -7.03
C ASN A 13 7.69 -18.25 -7.65
N GLU A 14 7.86 -19.49 -7.18
CA GLU A 14 8.82 -20.44 -7.78
C GLU A 14 8.48 -20.75 -9.25
N ILE A 15 7.19 -20.95 -9.58
CA ILE A 15 6.77 -21.13 -10.97
C ILE A 15 7.11 -19.92 -11.84
N ARG A 16 7.02 -18.71 -11.31
CA ARG A 16 7.39 -17.47 -12.03
C ARG A 16 8.89 -17.36 -12.26
N THR A 17 9.74 -17.83 -11.33
CA THR A 17 11.20 -17.88 -11.53
C THR A 17 11.59 -18.83 -12.65
N LEU A 18 10.84 -19.91 -12.87
CA LEU A 18 11.07 -20.85 -13.97
C LEU A 18 10.64 -20.31 -15.35
N ALA A 19 9.85 -19.22 -15.40
CA ALA A 19 9.28 -18.67 -16.64
C ALA A 19 10.30 -17.95 -17.56
N GLY A 20 11.58 -17.98 -17.24
CA GLY A 20 12.66 -17.45 -18.07
C GLY A 20 13.44 -16.33 -17.40
N ALA A 21 14.77 -16.50 -17.35
CA ALA A 21 15.69 -15.49 -16.87
C ALA A 21 15.52 -14.15 -17.65
N GLY A 22 15.57 -13.02 -16.94
CA GLY A 22 15.52 -11.68 -17.55
C GLY A 22 14.14 -11.08 -17.70
N THR A 23 13.06 -11.75 -17.34
CA THR A 23 11.74 -11.12 -17.27
C THR A 23 11.55 -10.36 -15.95
N TYR A 24 10.78 -9.25 -15.96
CA TYR A 24 10.48 -8.51 -14.74
C TYR A 24 9.79 -9.40 -13.68
N LEU A 25 8.93 -10.34 -14.10
CA LEU A 25 8.26 -11.30 -13.21
C LEU A 25 9.25 -12.26 -12.54
N ALA A 26 10.30 -12.69 -13.25
CA ALA A 26 11.33 -13.55 -12.68
C ALA A 26 12.15 -12.81 -11.62
N TYR A 27 12.53 -11.55 -11.89
CA TYR A 27 13.20 -10.69 -10.92
C TYR A 27 12.33 -10.40 -9.70
N GLU A 28 11.04 -10.07 -9.89
CA GLU A 28 10.08 -9.85 -8.81
C GLU A 28 9.96 -11.08 -7.89
N ALA A 29 9.79 -12.26 -8.49
CA ALA A 29 9.67 -13.51 -7.75
C ALA A 29 10.97 -13.86 -7.02
N ARG A 30 12.13 -13.70 -7.67
CA ARG A 30 13.44 -13.95 -7.07
C ARG A 30 13.72 -13.03 -5.89
N ALA A 31 13.43 -11.73 -6.05
CA ALA A 31 13.58 -10.74 -5.01
C ALA A 31 12.66 -11.05 -3.82
N LYS A 32 11.39 -11.37 -4.07
CA LYS A 32 10.41 -11.66 -3.02
C LYS A 32 10.75 -12.92 -2.21
N ASN A 33 11.38 -13.92 -2.84
CA ASN A 33 11.80 -15.15 -2.17
C ASN A 33 13.17 -15.02 -1.47
N ALA A 34 13.89 -13.93 -1.67
CA ALA A 34 15.23 -13.75 -1.10
C ALA A 34 15.22 -13.59 0.43
N ASP A 35 14.17 -12.97 0.98
CA ASP A 35 14.01 -12.77 2.42
C ASP A 35 12.52 -12.75 2.81
N SER A 36 12.15 -13.47 3.87
CA SER A 36 10.76 -13.56 4.35
C SER A 36 10.20 -12.25 4.91
N ARG A 37 11.05 -11.29 5.23
CA ARG A 37 10.68 -9.95 5.71
C ARG A 37 10.27 -9.00 4.59
N ILE A 38 10.29 -9.43 3.33
CA ILE A 38 9.87 -8.62 2.18
C ILE A 38 8.36 -8.72 2.02
N VAL A 39 7.68 -7.58 2.14
CA VAL A 39 6.22 -7.44 1.97
C VAL A 39 5.85 -7.36 0.50
N ASP A 40 6.55 -6.48 -0.24
CA ASP A 40 6.27 -6.28 -1.67
C ASP A 40 7.55 -5.95 -2.44
N VAL A 41 7.51 -6.21 -3.74
CA VAL A 41 8.59 -5.91 -4.68
C VAL A 41 8.00 -5.31 -5.94
N HIS A 42 8.62 -4.28 -6.47
CA HIS A 42 8.33 -3.71 -7.76
C HIS A 42 9.59 -3.66 -8.61
N VAL A 43 9.50 -4.14 -9.85
CA VAL A 43 10.57 -4.04 -10.85
C VAL A 43 10.17 -2.99 -11.87
N VAL A 44 10.97 -1.92 -12.00
CA VAL A 44 10.67 -0.79 -12.88
C VAL A 44 10.59 -1.24 -14.33
N GLN A 45 9.46 -0.94 -14.98
CA GLN A 45 9.16 -1.36 -16.34
C GLN A 45 9.34 -0.20 -17.34
N GLN A 46 9.43 -0.57 -18.62
CA GLN A 46 9.48 0.41 -19.69
C GLN A 46 8.24 1.33 -19.66
N GLY A 47 8.49 2.64 -19.66
CA GLY A 47 7.46 3.67 -19.57
C GLY A 47 7.23 4.21 -18.16
N GLU A 48 7.82 3.60 -17.13
CA GLU A 48 7.80 4.12 -15.77
C GLU A 48 8.94 5.11 -15.52
N ASN A 49 8.76 5.99 -14.54
CA ASN A 49 9.81 6.89 -14.11
C ASN A 49 10.99 6.09 -13.53
N GLY A 50 12.21 6.47 -13.93
CA GLY A 50 13.43 5.77 -13.52
C GLY A 50 13.82 4.58 -14.41
N TYR A 51 13.02 4.22 -15.44
CA TYR A 51 13.41 3.18 -16.38
C TYR A 51 14.65 3.59 -17.19
N GLU A 52 15.64 2.71 -17.18
CA GLU A 52 16.86 2.82 -18.00
C GLU A 52 17.08 1.52 -18.79
N LYS A 53 17.34 1.62 -20.10
CA LYS A 53 17.59 0.43 -20.92
C LYS A 53 18.86 -0.30 -20.47
N GLY A 54 18.75 -1.61 -20.25
CA GLY A 54 19.85 -2.46 -19.78
C GLY A 54 20.05 -2.43 -18.26
N LYS A 55 19.24 -1.66 -17.54
CA LYS A 55 19.23 -1.60 -16.07
C LYS A 55 17.94 -2.21 -15.54
N VAL A 56 18.07 -3.12 -14.61
CA VAL A 56 16.94 -3.72 -13.87
C VAL A 56 16.92 -3.08 -12.48
N GLN A 57 15.98 -2.18 -12.27
CA GLN A 57 15.77 -1.56 -10.96
C GLN A 57 14.73 -2.34 -10.19
N ILE A 58 15.12 -2.81 -9.01
CA ILE A 58 14.27 -3.59 -8.09
C ILE A 58 14.01 -2.73 -6.86
N ILE A 59 12.74 -2.46 -6.59
CA ILE A 59 12.28 -1.70 -5.45
C ILE A 59 11.70 -2.68 -4.45
N VAL A 60 12.23 -2.67 -3.23
CA VAL A 60 11.87 -3.63 -2.18
C VAL A 60 11.13 -2.91 -1.07
N LEU A 61 10.04 -3.46 -0.62
CA LEU A 61 9.29 -3.02 0.54
C LEU A 61 9.48 -4.02 1.68
N PRO A 62 10.36 -3.74 2.66
CA PRO A 62 10.49 -4.55 3.86
C PRO A 62 9.28 -4.37 4.79
N GLN A 63 9.11 -5.30 5.76
CA GLN A 63 8.20 -5.11 6.87
C GLN A 63 8.55 -3.84 7.64
N TYR A 64 7.54 -3.12 8.10
CA TYR A 64 7.71 -1.80 8.74
C TYR A 64 8.58 -1.85 10.01
N ASP A 65 8.53 -2.94 10.75
CA ASP A 65 9.30 -3.21 11.96
C ASP A 65 10.69 -3.82 11.72
N ALA A 66 11.06 -4.04 10.46
CA ALA A 66 12.39 -4.55 10.13
C ALA A 66 13.45 -3.45 10.34
N PHE A 67 14.30 -3.62 11.36
CA PHE A 67 15.34 -2.64 11.72
C PHE A 67 16.53 -2.58 10.76
N ASP A 68 16.67 -3.57 9.86
CA ASP A 68 17.86 -3.70 8.99
C ASP A 68 17.47 -3.74 7.50
N TRP A 69 16.90 -2.65 7.03
CA TRP A 69 16.51 -2.49 5.63
C TRP A 69 17.68 -2.55 4.65
N ALA A 70 18.88 -2.10 5.10
CA ALA A 70 20.08 -2.16 4.28
C ALA A 70 20.50 -3.61 4.01
N SER A 71 20.46 -4.46 5.02
CA SER A 71 20.77 -5.90 4.87
C SER A 71 19.75 -6.60 3.96
N ILE A 72 18.45 -6.31 4.10
CA ILE A 72 17.42 -6.87 3.22
C ILE A 72 17.67 -6.46 1.76
N ARG A 73 17.95 -5.17 1.51
CA ARG A 73 18.35 -4.69 0.18
C ARG A 73 19.54 -5.45 -0.37
N ASP A 74 20.58 -5.64 0.42
CA ASP A 74 21.81 -6.30 -0.01
C ASP A 74 21.59 -7.80 -0.28
N ILE A 75 20.75 -8.48 0.49
CA ILE A 75 20.32 -9.86 0.24
C ILE A 75 19.63 -9.95 -1.14
N VAL A 76 18.69 -9.05 -1.41
CA VAL A 76 17.99 -9.01 -2.72
C VAL A 76 18.96 -8.68 -3.85
N GLN A 77 19.83 -7.69 -3.65
CA GLN A 77 20.86 -7.30 -4.63
C GLN A 77 21.71 -8.52 -5.01
N ASN A 78 22.19 -9.27 -4.04
CA ASN A 78 23.03 -10.45 -4.27
C ASN A 78 22.24 -11.56 -4.98
N ALA A 79 21.01 -11.85 -4.52
CA ALA A 79 20.16 -12.88 -5.11
C ALA A 79 19.82 -12.61 -6.58
N CYS A 80 19.55 -11.35 -6.92
CA CYS A 80 19.16 -10.95 -8.29
C CYS A 80 20.34 -10.65 -9.22
N SER A 81 21.53 -10.38 -8.66
CA SER A 81 22.77 -10.16 -9.43
C SER A 81 23.54 -11.46 -9.74
N ASP A 82 23.10 -12.60 -9.21
CA ASP A 82 23.76 -13.89 -9.40
C ASP A 82 23.81 -14.23 -10.91
N LEU A 83 25.03 -14.52 -11.39
CA LEU A 83 25.29 -14.85 -12.80
C LEU A 83 24.58 -16.12 -13.30
N SER A 84 24.19 -17.00 -12.37
CA SER A 84 23.37 -18.18 -12.69
C SER A 84 21.91 -17.84 -12.99
N PHE A 85 21.46 -16.67 -12.57
CA PHE A 85 20.08 -16.20 -12.71
C PHE A 85 19.91 -15.07 -13.73
N ARG A 86 20.72 -14.02 -13.64
CA ARG A 86 20.58 -12.83 -14.49
C ARG A 86 21.16 -13.03 -15.90
N PRO A 87 20.54 -12.48 -16.95
CA PRO A 87 21.16 -12.35 -18.26
C PRO A 87 22.45 -11.53 -18.22
N VAL A 88 23.40 -11.86 -19.08
CA VAL A 88 24.73 -11.21 -19.10
C VAL A 88 24.66 -9.69 -19.36
N GLY A 89 23.63 -9.23 -20.06
CA GLY A 89 23.46 -7.81 -20.40
C GLY A 89 22.74 -6.96 -19.35
N ASP A 90 22.20 -7.58 -18.28
CA ASP A 90 21.41 -6.86 -17.28
C ASP A 90 22.30 -6.30 -16.18
N PHE A 91 22.14 -5.01 -15.90
CA PHE A 91 22.71 -4.38 -14.70
C PHE A 91 21.63 -4.27 -13.64
N VAL A 92 21.76 -5.02 -12.56
CA VAL A 92 20.76 -5.06 -11.47
C VAL A 92 21.11 -4.05 -10.38
N GLU A 93 20.15 -3.23 -10.02
CA GLU A 93 20.21 -2.28 -8.90
C GLU A 93 18.99 -2.45 -7.99
N THR A 94 19.23 -2.60 -6.69
CA THR A 94 18.17 -2.75 -5.70
C THR A 94 18.14 -1.55 -4.76
N ARG A 95 16.93 -1.01 -4.51
CA ARG A 95 16.70 0.02 -3.52
C ARG A 95 15.46 -0.28 -2.67
N VAL A 96 15.36 0.35 -1.53
CA VAL A 96 14.17 0.30 -0.68
C VAL A 96 13.13 1.28 -1.21
N ALA A 97 11.84 0.94 -1.08
CA ALA A 97 10.75 1.82 -1.44
C ALA A 97 10.75 3.10 -0.59
N ASP A 98 10.54 4.24 -1.21
CA ASP A 98 10.38 5.50 -0.50
C ASP A 98 9.00 5.58 0.18
N THR A 99 8.89 6.36 1.25
CA THR A 99 7.60 6.70 1.84
C THR A 99 7.19 8.07 1.36
N GLN A 100 6.08 8.15 0.64
CA GLN A 100 5.48 9.41 0.21
C GLN A 100 4.43 9.83 1.24
N GLU A 101 4.74 10.85 2.01
CA GLU A 101 3.81 11.49 2.92
C GLU A 101 2.80 12.34 2.14
N TRP A 102 1.55 12.28 2.55
CA TRP A 102 0.48 12.99 1.88
C TRP A 102 -0.57 13.50 2.87
N ASP A 103 -0.89 14.78 2.74
CA ASP A 103 -2.00 15.41 3.44
C ASP A 103 -3.24 15.41 2.55
N CYS A 104 -4.33 14.84 3.06
CA CYS A 104 -5.57 14.81 2.30
C CYS A 104 -6.13 16.24 2.14
N PRO A 105 -6.27 16.76 0.91
CA PRO A 105 -6.73 18.13 0.68
C PRO A 105 -8.24 18.30 0.87
N TYR A 106 -8.93 17.24 1.21
CA TYR A 106 -10.38 17.18 1.34
C TYR A 106 -10.79 16.93 2.79
N VAL A 107 -11.98 17.39 3.13
CA VAL A 107 -12.62 17.11 4.40
C VAL A 107 -13.50 15.88 4.24
N CYS A 108 -13.33 14.90 5.12
CA CYS A 108 -14.18 13.73 5.21
C CYS A 108 -15.36 14.04 6.14
N LYS A 109 -16.54 14.24 5.57
CA LYS A 109 -17.78 14.38 6.35
C LYS A 109 -18.31 12.99 6.66
N VAL A 110 -18.58 12.74 7.94
CA VAL A 110 -19.04 11.44 8.43
C VAL A 110 -20.30 11.65 9.27
N SER A 111 -21.40 11.03 8.88
CA SER A 111 -22.67 11.07 9.64
C SER A 111 -22.79 9.83 10.51
N TYR A 112 -23.03 10.03 11.81
CA TYR A 112 -23.18 8.98 12.79
C TYR A 112 -24.57 9.03 13.45
N PRO A 113 -25.12 7.89 13.90
CA PRO A 113 -26.18 7.91 14.92
C PRO A 113 -25.72 8.67 16.15
N ALA A 114 -26.58 9.53 16.72
CA ALA A 114 -26.21 10.41 17.85
C ALA A 114 -25.64 9.64 19.06
N ARG A 115 -26.10 8.40 19.27
CA ARG A 115 -25.56 7.52 20.33
C ARG A 115 -24.06 7.22 20.24
N PHE A 116 -23.45 7.39 19.06
CA PHE A 116 -22.02 7.12 18.82
C PHE A 116 -21.15 8.38 18.89
N GLU A 117 -21.72 9.54 19.24
CA GLU A 117 -20.99 10.80 19.36
C GLU A 117 -19.68 10.68 20.15
N PRO A 118 -19.63 10.08 21.36
CA PRO A 118 -18.41 9.98 22.13
C PRO A 118 -17.35 9.03 21.52
N LEU A 119 -17.75 8.12 20.65
CA LEU A 119 -16.87 7.09 20.05
C LEU A 119 -16.36 7.46 18.66
N ALA A 120 -17.06 8.35 17.95
CA ALA A 120 -16.78 8.66 16.55
C ALA A 120 -15.37 9.21 16.29
N PRO A 121 -14.80 10.14 17.09
CA PRO A 121 -13.46 10.69 16.82
C PRO A 121 -12.36 9.63 16.92
N GLU A 122 -12.40 8.80 17.95
CA GLU A 122 -11.41 7.73 18.16
C GLU A 122 -11.52 6.68 17.06
N ARG A 123 -12.73 6.29 16.68
CA ARG A 123 -12.99 5.36 15.60
C ARG A 123 -12.46 5.88 14.25
N ASN A 124 -12.70 7.13 13.91
CA ASN A 124 -12.20 7.72 12.67
C ASN A 124 -10.67 7.67 12.59
N ASN A 125 -9.99 7.99 13.70
CA ASN A 125 -8.53 7.91 13.77
C ASN A 125 -8.05 6.47 13.64
N ARG A 126 -8.69 5.51 14.30
CA ARG A 126 -8.36 4.08 14.17
C ARG A 126 -8.48 3.61 12.73
N ILE A 127 -9.60 3.91 12.05
CA ILE A 127 -9.81 3.54 10.64
C ILE A 127 -8.76 4.20 9.74
N LYS A 128 -8.38 5.45 10.00
CA LYS A 128 -7.30 6.13 9.26
C LYS A 128 -5.97 5.38 9.41
N GLU A 129 -5.61 4.96 10.62
CA GLU A 129 -4.35 4.21 10.85
C GLU A 129 -4.39 2.82 10.21
N GLU A 130 -5.49 2.06 10.36
CA GLU A 130 -5.68 0.77 9.69
C GLU A 130 -5.61 0.89 8.16
N TYR A 131 -6.13 1.99 7.61
CA TYR A 131 -6.04 2.26 6.17
C TYR A 131 -4.62 2.64 5.75
N ASN A 132 -3.88 3.36 6.58
CA ASN A 132 -2.46 3.63 6.37
C ASN A 132 -1.63 2.34 6.36
N GLU A 133 -1.87 1.43 7.30
CA GLU A 133 -1.23 0.11 7.30
C GLU A 133 -1.54 -0.66 6.01
N TYR A 134 -2.79 -0.64 5.57
CA TYR A 134 -3.17 -1.24 4.29
C TYR A 134 -2.44 -0.61 3.10
N LEU A 135 -2.29 0.72 3.05
CA LEU A 135 -1.56 1.41 1.98
C LEU A 135 -0.07 1.01 1.95
N ARG A 136 0.54 0.89 3.12
CA ARG A 136 1.95 0.53 3.29
C ARG A 136 2.29 -0.92 2.91
N GLN A 137 1.31 -1.78 2.70
CA GLN A 137 1.54 -3.18 2.31
C GLN A 137 1.86 -3.36 0.83
N LYS A 138 1.82 -2.30 0.02
CA LYS A 138 2.08 -2.42 -1.42
C LYS A 138 2.62 -1.14 -2.01
N ILE A 139 3.70 -1.26 -2.79
CA ILE A 139 4.30 -0.18 -3.56
C ILE A 139 3.29 0.33 -4.60
N GLY A 140 3.18 1.66 -4.73
CA GLY A 140 2.30 2.31 -5.70
C GLY A 140 0.79 2.18 -5.42
N ARG A 141 0.38 1.68 -4.24
CA ARG A 141 -1.04 1.57 -3.89
C ARG A 141 -1.67 2.95 -3.75
N ALA A 142 -2.76 3.18 -4.47
CA ALA A 142 -3.48 4.44 -4.44
C ALA A 142 -4.40 4.53 -3.21
N PHE A 143 -4.57 5.75 -2.67
CA PHE A 143 -5.64 6.05 -1.74
C PHE A 143 -6.97 6.11 -2.49
N SER A 144 -7.90 5.24 -2.14
CA SER A 144 -9.27 5.22 -2.68
C SER A 144 -10.23 5.87 -1.70
N TYR A 145 -10.80 7.01 -2.07
CA TYR A 145 -11.79 7.72 -1.25
C TYR A 145 -13.04 6.87 -1.03
N ALA A 146 -13.47 6.14 -2.05
CA ALA A 146 -14.64 5.26 -1.96
C ALA A 146 -14.42 4.09 -1.01
N ASP A 147 -13.26 3.42 -1.06
CA ASP A 147 -12.92 2.34 -0.13
C ASP A 147 -12.82 2.85 1.30
N PHE A 148 -12.23 4.04 1.49
CA PHE A 148 -12.12 4.64 2.81
C PHE A 148 -13.51 4.95 3.40
N CYS A 149 -14.40 5.57 2.61
CA CYS A 149 -15.78 5.82 3.03
C CYS A 149 -16.54 4.52 3.34
N ALA A 150 -16.36 3.48 2.53
CA ALA A 150 -16.97 2.18 2.78
C ALA A 150 -16.56 1.60 4.14
N ARG A 151 -15.27 1.66 4.49
CA ARG A 151 -14.77 1.22 5.80
C ARG A 151 -15.36 2.01 6.97
N LEU A 152 -15.58 3.31 6.81
CA LEU A 152 -16.26 4.13 7.82
C LEU A 152 -17.71 3.67 8.03
N CYS A 153 -18.40 3.19 6.99
CA CYS A 153 -19.79 2.72 7.06
C CYS A 153 -19.91 1.26 7.52
N GLU A 154 -18.83 0.47 7.53
CA GLU A 154 -18.84 -0.88 8.06
C GLU A 154 -18.98 -0.87 9.58
N LYS A 155 -19.70 -1.87 10.13
CA LYS A 155 -19.80 -2.07 11.58
C LYS A 155 -18.51 -2.64 12.13
N ASP A 156 -17.95 -2.02 13.16
CA ASP A 156 -16.83 -2.57 13.89
C ASP A 156 -17.26 -3.64 14.92
N ALA A 157 -16.30 -4.17 15.68
CA ALA A 157 -16.55 -5.19 16.68
C ALA A 157 -17.52 -4.74 17.79
N ASP A 158 -17.57 -3.43 18.07
CA ASP A 158 -18.45 -2.82 19.08
C ASP A 158 -19.80 -2.40 18.48
N GLY A 159 -20.02 -2.69 17.20
CA GLY A 159 -21.23 -2.36 16.48
C GLY A 159 -21.36 -0.88 16.07
N VAL A 160 -20.28 -0.11 16.19
CA VAL A 160 -20.22 1.31 15.79
C VAL A 160 -20.05 1.40 14.26
N TYR A 161 -20.82 2.26 13.63
CA TYR A 161 -20.75 2.49 12.16
C TYR A 161 -21.20 3.90 11.81
N ALA A 162 -20.71 4.43 10.68
CA ALA A 162 -21.26 5.63 10.10
C ALA A 162 -22.47 5.33 9.23
N LEU A 163 -23.47 6.22 9.24
CA LEU A 163 -24.64 6.16 8.34
C LEU A 163 -24.25 6.51 6.91
N ASP A 164 -23.35 7.49 6.78
CA ASP A 164 -22.82 7.99 5.51
C ASP A 164 -21.43 8.60 5.71
N ALA A 165 -20.61 8.53 4.67
CA ALA A 165 -19.31 9.18 4.64
C ALA A 165 -19.01 9.68 3.21
N ALA A 166 -18.57 10.93 3.09
CA ALA A 166 -18.25 11.54 1.81
C ALA A 166 -17.14 12.59 1.94
N PHE A 167 -16.39 12.79 0.86
CA PHE A 167 -15.38 13.84 0.80
C PHE A 167 -15.92 15.10 0.13
N TYR A 168 -15.48 16.27 0.59
CA TYR A 168 -15.77 17.56 -0.06
C TYR A 168 -14.57 18.50 0.02
N SER A 169 -14.50 19.44 -0.92
CA SER A 169 -13.48 20.48 -0.89
C SER A 169 -13.78 21.50 0.21
N ALA A 170 -12.76 21.87 0.98
CA ALA A 170 -12.87 22.89 2.01
C ALA A 170 -13.31 24.27 1.46
N HIS A 171 -13.14 24.52 0.16
CA HIS A 171 -13.49 25.78 -0.52
C HIS A 171 -14.85 25.76 -1.21
N GLY A 172 -15.52 24.60 -1.31
CA GLY A 172 -16.86 24.47 -1.90
C GLY A 172 -17.58 23.29 -1.30
N LYS A 173 -18.72 23.52 -0.68
CA LYS A 173 -19.53 22.48 -0.01
C LYS A 173 -20.17 21.46 -0.95
N ASN A 174 -19.66 21.29 -2.16
CA ASN A 174 -20.16 20.29 -3.09
C ASN A 174 -19.48 18.95 -2.80
N PHE A 175 -20.29 17.96 -2.49
CA PHE A 175 -19.83 16.57 -2.43
C PHE A 175 -19.37 16.15 -3.82
N PHE A 176 -18.21 15.53 -3.89
CA PHE A 176 -17.72 14.92 -5.11
C PHE A 176 -16.99 13.63 -4.76
N ASN A 177 -16.83 12.77 -5.74
CA ASN A 177 -16.04 11.55 -5.58
C ASN A 177 -14.69 11.79 -6.25
N PRO A 178 -13.66 12.19 -5.48
CA PRO A 178 -12.36 12.47 -6.04
C PRO A 178 -11.75 11.23 -6.69
N LEU A 179 -10.96 11.44 -7.75
CA LEU A 179 -10.17 10.35 -8.31
C LEU A 179 -9.16 9.85 -7.27
N PRO A 180 -8.86 8.54 -7.25
CA PRO A 180 -7.87 7.99 -6.33
C PRO A 180 -6.54 8.73 -6.41
N TYR A 181 -5.95 9.05 -5.25
CA TYR A 181 -4.61 9.63 -5.20
C TYR A 181 -3.57 8.52 -5.35
N LYS A 182 -2.73 8.63 -6.37
CA LYS A 182 -1.65 7.66 -6.62
C LYS A 182 -0.31 8.24 -6.17
N PRO A 183 0.46 7.51 -5.35
CA PRO A 183 1.86 7.85 -5.10
C PRO A 183 2.72 7.60 -6.34
N ALA A 184 4.00 7.94 -6.27
CA ALA A 184 4.98 7.51 -7.25
C ALA A 184 5.02 5.98 -7.35
N SER A 185 5.38 5.45 -8.52
CA SER A 185 5.39 3.99 -8.79
C SER A 185 6.39 3.21 -7.93
N ASP A 186 7.29 3.91 -7.27
CA ASP A 186 8.40 3.41 -6.46
C ASP A 186 8.26 3.72 -4.96
N ALA A 187 7.12 4.27 -4.54
CA ALA A 187 6.86 4.68 -3.18
C ALA A 187 5.62 4.00 -2.58
N VAL A 188 5.59 3.92 -1.26
CA VAL A 188 4.38 3.63 -0.49
C VAL A 188 3.75 4.92 -0.01
N LEU A 189 2.43 5.00 0.02
CA LEU A 189 1.69 6.16 0.49
C LEU A 189 1.49 6.11 2.00
N SER A 190 1.68 7.24 2.66
CA SER A 190 1.34 7.46 4.07
C SER A 190 0.51 8.73 4.21
N VAL A 191 -0.75 8.59 4.63
CA VAL A 191 -1.64 9.73 4.91
C VAL A 191 -1.28 10.29 6.27
N GLN A 192 -0.69 11.49 6.30
CA GLN A 192 -0.29 12.17 7.53
C GLN A 192 -1.47 12.90 8.17
N TYR A 193 -2.14 13.72 7.39
CA TYR A 193 -3.21 14.55 7.87
C TYR A 193 -4.52 14.34 7.10
N MET A 194 -5.62 14.25 7.84
CA MET A 194 -6.98 14.18 7.31
C MET A 194 -7.95 14.86 8.28
N VAL A 195 -8.81 15.72 7.76
CA VAL A 195 -9.84 16.40 8.54
C VAL A 195 -11.13 15.60 8.49
N PHE A 196 -11.71 15.34 9.66
CA PHE A 196 -13.03 14.75 9.80
C PHE A 196 -14.02 15.82 10.30
N GLU A 197 -15.15 15.93 9.60
CA GLU A 197 -16.34 16.67 10.05
C GLU A 197 -17.42 15.66 10.43
N CYS A 198 -17.66 15.49 11.73
CA CYS A 198 -18.66 14.56 12.22
C CYS A 198 -20.02 15.28 12.35
N VAL A 199 -21.07 14.64 11.86
CA VAL A 199 -22.47 15.06 12.02
C VAL A 199 -23.21 13.93 12.73
N TYR A 200 -24.07 14.28 13.67
CA TYR A 200 -24.79 13.33 14.50
C TYR A 200 -26.29 13.43 14.25
N ASP A 201 -26.86 12.36 13.72
CA ASP A 201 -28.26 12.29 13.38
C ASP A 201 -29.05 11.52 14.44
N ASN A 202 -30.16 12.10 14.89
CA ASN A 202 -31.12 11.43 15.77
C ASN A 202 -31.93 10.41 14.95
N VAL A 203 -31.30 9.33 14.54
CA VAL A 203 -32.01 8.19 13.93
C VAL A 203 -32.50 7.32 15.05
N GLU A 204 -33.79 7.41 15.38
CA GLU A 204 -34.45 6.43 16.23
C GLU A 204 -34.46 5.09 15.50
N SER A 205 -33.90 4.08 16.14
CA SER A 205 -33.83 2.69 15.65
C SER A 205 -35.17 1.98 15.77
#